data_f55eeda015aae4b706b8465bb5997ff3
#
_entry.id   f55eeda015aae4b706b8465bb5997ff3
#
_cell.length_a   1.000
_cell.length_b   1.000
_cell.length_c   1.000
_cell.angle_alpha   90.00
_cell.angle_beta   90.00
_cell.angle_gamma   90.00
#
_symmetry.space_group_name_H-M   'P 1'
#
loop_
_entity.id
_entity.type
_entity.pdbx_description
1 polymer ?
#
loop_
_entity_poly.entity_id
_entity_poly.type
_entity_poly.pdbx_seq_one_letter_code
_entity_poly.pdbx_strand_id
1 'polypeptide(L)'
;MQKSVNTKSEGKLQTVGKQSTKLGRPTEKVDPVEASKICEWIAHGKTLREYCRKKGSVQWRTIYKWLDKDEEFRSAFARARDTGCEILFEECLELIDTPPVYCGSDGNERIDPAFINWQKNRVETRFKMLSKFNPKRFGDKLGVEAEGNINLTIATGVPQA
;
A
#
# COMPACT_ATOMS: atom_id res chain seq x y z
N MET A 1 -46.02 41.48 47.57
CA MET A 1 -45.70 42.25 46.31
C MET A 1 -44.24 41.95 46.02
N GLN A 2 -43.95 41.15 44.99
CA GLN A 2 -42.80 41.33 44.12
C GLN A 2 -42.87 40.24 43.05
N LYS A 3 -42.86 40.68 41.81
CA LYS A 3 -43.01 39.90 40.57
C LYS A 3 -41.70 39.24 40.23
N SER A 4 -41.71 37.91 40.00
CA SER A 4 -40.61 37.19 39.41
C SER A 4 -40.65 37.29 37.87
N VAL A 5 -39.58 37.81 37.27
CA VAL A 5 -39.38 37.90 35.82
C VAL A 5 -38.72 36.57 35.36
N ASN A 6 -39.45 35.90 34.49
CA ASN A 6 -38.99 34.65 33.84
C ASN A 6 -38.25 35.04 32.55
N THR A 7 -36.92 34.81 32.50
CA THR A 7 -36.10 34.97 31.27
C THR A 7 -35.88 33.62 30.67
N LYS A 8 -36.62 33.31 29.63
CA LYS A 8 -36.45 32.17 28.74
C LYS A 8 -35.25 32.43 27.80
N SER A 9 -34.15 31.74 27.99
CA SER A 9 -33.06 31.71 27.02
C SER A 9 -33.31 30.55 26.01
N GLU A 10 -33.67 30.94 24.79
CA GLU A 10 -33.80 30.03 23.68
C GLU A 10 -32.41 29.67 23.15
N GLY A 11 -31.95 28.46 23.46
CA GLY A 11 -30.77 27.84 22.86
C GLY A 11 -31.10 27.39 21.44
N LYS A 12 -30.57 28.10 20.44
CA LYS A 12 -30.57 27.65 19.05
C LYS A 12 -29.72 26.37 18.93
N LEU A 13 -30.37 25.22 18.75
CA LEU A 13 -29.69 24.01 18.24
C LEU A 13 -29.25 24.28 16.81
N GLN A 14 -27.94 24.39 16.61
CA GLN A 14 -27.34 24.31 15.28
C GLN A 14 -27.43 22.86 14.80
N THR A 15 -28.33 22.61 13.88
CA THR A 15 -28.38 21.36 13.11
C THR A 15 -27.11 21.26 12.27
N VAL A 16 -26.21 20.38 12.69
CA VAL A 16 -25.07 19.94 11.87
C VAL A 16 -25.66 19.27 10.63
N GLY A 17 -25.56 19.96 9.51
CA GLY A 17 -26.02 19.47 8.22
C GLY A 17 -25.32 18.16 7.88
N LYS A 18 -26.08 17.07 7.78
CA LYS A 18 -25.63 15.83 7.16
C LYS A 18 -25.21 16.15 5.73
N GLN A 19 -23.89 16.19 5.48
CA GLN A 19 -23.36 16.16 4.13
C GLN A 19 -23.76 14.81 3.52
N SER A 20 -24.80 14.83 2.70
CA SER A 20 -25.15 13.70 1.86
C SER A 20 -24.00 13.50 0.88
N THR A 21 -23.20 12.47 1.07
CA THR A 21 -22.29 11.98 0.07
C THR A 21 -23.11 11.58 -1.15
N LYS A 22 -23.18 12.47 -2.14
CA LYS A 22 -23.75 12.15 -3.45
C LYS A 22 -22.95 11.00 -4.00
N LEU A 23 -23.53 9.80 -4.01
CA LEU A 23 -23.07 8.68 -4.85
C LEU A 23 -23.30 9.11 -6.32
N GLY A 24 -22.47 10.03 -6.82
CA GLY A 24 -22.42 10.42 -8.21
C GLY A 24 -21.51 9.48 -8.98
N ARG A 25 -21.76 9.38 -10.29
CA ARG A 25 -20.85 8.75 -11.27
C ARG A 25 -19.41 9.17 -10.94
N PRO A 26 -18.45 8.22 -10.87
CA PRO A 26 -17.06 8.52 -10.54
C PRO A 26 -16.56 9.69 -11.39
N THR A 27 -16.08 10.73 -10.75
CA THR A 27 -15.53 11.89 -11.44
C THR A 27 -14.37 11.44 -12.30
N GLU A 28 -14.36 11.85 -13.55
CA GLU A 28 -13.30 11.50 -14.51
C GLU A 28 -11.96 12.16 -14.14
N LYS A 29 -12.00 13.18 -13.30
CA LYS A 29 -10.84 13.89 -12.76
C LYS A 29 -10.36 13.26 -11.46
N VAL A 30 -9.04 13.24 -11.30
CA VAL A 30 -8.39 12.83 -10.05
C VAL A 30 -8.75 13.82 -8.95
N ASP A 31 -9.24 13.33 -7.82
CA ASP A 31 -9.36 14.13 -6.61
C ASP A 31 -7.99 14.13 -5.90
N PRO A 32 -7.31 15.29 -5.80
CA PRO A 32 -5.96 15.35 -5.24
C PRO A 32 -5.92 14.95 -3.76
N VAL A 33 -6.97 15.21 -3.00
CA VAL A 33 -7.06 14.81 -1.59
C VAL A 33 -7.15 13.30 -1.46
N GLU A 34 -7.98 12.67 -2.28
CA GLU A 34 -8.15 11.22 -2.26
C GLU A 34 -6.90 10.51 -2.82
N ALA A 35 -6.27 11.07 -3.87
CA ALA A 35 -5.01 10.58 -4.42
C ALA A 35 -3.90 10.58 -3.36
N SER A 36 -3.78 11.64 -2.57
CA SER A 36 -2.81 11.72 -1.48
C SER A 36 -3.05 10.66 -0.41
N LYS A 37 -4.30 10.45 0.01
CA LYS A 37 -4.66 9.41 0.98
C LYS A 37 -4.34 8.00 0.47
N ILE A 38 -4.56 7.76 -0.83
CA ILE A 38 -4.22 6.47 -1.45
C ILE A 38 -2.71 6.25 -1.43
N CYS A 39 -1.92 7.26 -1.83
CA CYS A 39 -0.47 7.18 -1.80
C CYS A 39 0.07 6.96 -0.39
N GLU A 40 -0.43 7.69 0.60
CA GLU A 40 -0.07 7.51 2.00
C GLU A 40 -0.39 6.09 2.50
N TRP A 41 -1.58 5.59 2.18
CA TRP A 41 -1.98 4.22 2.54
C TRP A 41 -1.06 3.16 1.96
N ILE A 42 -0.68 3.30 0.70
CA ILE A 42 0.23 2.38 0.01
C ILE A 42 1.65 2.50 0.54
N ALA A 43 2.11 3.71 0.85
CA ALA A 43 3.42 3.96 1.44
C ALA A 43 3.59 3.30 2.81
N HIS A 44 2.50 3.06 3.55
CA HIS A 44 2.52 2.28 4.80
C HIS A 44 2.52 0.74 4.57
N GLY A 45 2.86 0.26 3.40
CA GLY A 45 2.91 -1.18 3.09
C GLY A 45 1.55 -1.87 2.97
N LYS A 46 0.45 -1.12 3.02
CA LYS A 46 -0.91 -1.66 2.95
C LYS A 46 -1.38 -1.84 1.51
N THR A 47 -2.31 -2.76 1.30
CA THR A 47 -2.77 -3.10 -0.04
C THR A 47 -3.86 -2.14 -0.55
N LEU A 48 -3.86 -1.86 -1.86
CA LEU A 48 -4.93 -1.08 -2.50
C LEU A 48 -6.31 -1.74 -2.33
N ARG A 49 -6.36 -3.08 -2.33
CA ARG A 49 -7.60 -3.81 -2.12
C ARG A 49 -8.20 -3.56 -0.73
N GLU A 50 -7.38 -3.46 0.28
CA GLU A 50 -7.80 -3.14 1.64
C GLU A 50 -8.32 -1.69 1.73
N TYR A 51 -7.66 -0.75 1.06
CA TYR A 51 -8.15 0.63 0.94
C TYR A 51 -9.56 0.68 0.35
N CYS A 52 -9.76 0.02 -0.78
CA CYS A 52 -11.04 0.02 -1.49
C CYS A 52 -12.19 -0.69 -0.75
N ARG A 53 -11.89 -1.47 0.30
CA ARG A 53 -12.90 -2.11 1.16
C ARG A 53 -13.46 -1.17 2.23
N LYS A 54 -12.82 -0.04 2.47
CA LYS A 54 -13.31 0.94 3.44
C LYS A 54 -14.60 1.59 2.95
N LYS A 55 -15.53 1.81 3.86
CA LYS A 55 -16.80 2.47 3.53
C LYS A 55 -16.54 3.90 3.02
N GLY A 56 -17.03 4.19 1.83
CA GLY A 56 -16.88 5.51 1.19
C GLY A 56 -15.59 5.72 0.41
N SER A 57 -14.71 4.71 0.31
CA SER A 57 -13.50 4.79 -0.51
C SER A 57 -13.79 4.64 -2.00
N VAL A 58 -12.86 5.13 -2.82
CA VAL A 58 -12.91 5.02 -4.27
C VAL A 58 -12.71 3.56 -4.70
N GLN A 59 -13.45 3.14 -5.71
CA GLN A 59 -13.30 1.79 -6.28
C GLN A 59 -11.95 1.64 -7.00
N TRP A 60 -11.34 0.46 -6.92
CA TRP A 60 -10.07 0.13 -7.55
C TRP A 60 -10.03 0.46 -9.07
N ARG A 61 -11.15 0.23 -9.79
CA ARG A 61 -11.25 0.55 -11.22
C ARG A 61 -11.11 2.04 -11.51
N THR A 62 -11.62 2.89 -10.63
CA THR A 62 -11.49 4.35 -10.76
C THR A 62 -10.05 4.78 -10.52
N ILE A 63 -9.38 4.18 -9.52
CA ILE A 63 -7.97 4.48 -9.21
C ILE A 63 -7.08 4.11 -10.40
N TYR A 64 -7.27 2.94 -11.02
CA TYR A 64 -6.51 2.56 -12.22
C TYR A 64 -6.77 3.49 -13.42
N LYS A 65 -8.02 3.94 -13.62
CA LYS A 65 -8.31 4.95 -14.63
C LYS A 65 -7.60 6.28 -14.37
N TRP A 66 -7.49 6.66 -13.11
CA TRP A 66 -6.72 7.84 -12.72
C TRP A 66 -5.21 7.67 -13.01
N LEU A 67 -4.65 6.51 -12.67
CA LEU A 67 -3.26 6.19 -12.97
C LEU A 67 -2.96 6.19 -14.49
N ASP A 68 -3.93 5.83 -15.32
CA ASP A 68 -3.78 5.86 -16.77
C ASP A 68 -3.80 7.28 -17.34
N LYS A 69 -4.58 8.19 -16.73
CA LYS A 69 -4.82 9.53 -17.25
C LYS A 69 -3.90 10.61 -16.64
N ASP A 70 -3.43 10.40 -15.43
CA ASP A 70 -2.68 11.38 -14.65
C ASP A 70 -1.27 10.89 -14.36
N GLU A 71 -0.28 11.51 -15.00
CA GLU A 71 1.14 11.15 -14.86
C GLU A 71 1.71 11.52 -13.49
N GLU A 72 1.25 12.63 -12.92
CA GLU A 72 1.70 13.07 -11.60
C GLU A 72 1.24 12.08 -10.52
N PHE A 73 -0.03 11.69 -10.57
CA PHE A 73 -0.56 10.67 -9.67
C PHE A 73 0.13 9.30 -9.89
N ARG A 74 0.40 8.91 -11.14
CA ARG A 74 1.13 7.68 -11.47
C ARG A 74 2.52 7.66 -10.83
N SER A 75 3.27 8.75 -10.98
CA SER A 75 4.60 8.91 -10.38
C SER A 75 4.55 8.87 -8.85
N ALA A 76 3.61 9.57 -8.25
CA ALA A 76 3.42 9.58 -6.80
C ALA A 76 3.07 8.19 -6.28
N PHE A 77 2.17 7.49 -6.96
CA PHE A 77 1.75 6.14 -6.60
C PHE A 77 2.90 5.12 -6.73
N ALA A 78 3.75 5.25 -7.77
CA ALA A 78 4.93 4.41 -7.93
C ALA A 78 5.91 4.60 -6.77
N ARG A 79 6.23 5.85 -6.41
CA ARG A 79 7.07 6.15 -5.23
C ARG A 79 6.47 5.62 -3.93
N ALA A 80 5.17 5.76 -3.75
CA ALA A 80 4.46 5.22 -2.59
C ALA A 80 4.58 3.70 -2.49
N ARG A 81 4.52 2.98 -3.62
CA ARG A 81 4.73 1.53 -3.67
C ARG A 81 6.16 1.14 -3.30
N ASP A 82 7.14 1.89 -3.78
CA ASP A 82 8.55 1.63 -3.45
C ASP A 82 8.78 1.81 -1.94
N THR A 83 8.30 2.90 -1.35
CA THR A 83 8.34 3.12 0.11
C THR A 83 7.61 2.02 0.88
N GLY A 84 6.44 1.61 0.42
CA GLY A 84 5.69 0.51 1.04
C GLY A 84 6.42 -0.83 1.00
N CYS A 85 7.22 -1.10 -0.05
CA CYS A 85 8.09 -2.27 -0.10
C CYS A 85 9.20 -2.21 0.95
N GLU A 86 9.77 -1.02 1.22
CA GLU A 86 10.78 -0.83 2.27
C GLU A 86 10.20 -1.12 3.65
N ILE A 87 9.03 -0.58 3.96
CA ILE A 87 8.35 -0.84 5.24
C ILE A 87 8.05 -2.33 5.42
N LEU A 88 7.57 -3.00 4.38
CA LEU A 88 7.33 -4.45 4.44
C LEU A 88 8.62 -5.24 4.65
N PHE A 89 9.75 -4.77 4.14
CA PHE A 89 11.07 -5.36 4.39
C PHE A 89 11.48 -5.18 5.86
N GLU A 90 11.35 -3.96 6.40
CA GLU A 90 11.62 -3.67 7.81
C GLU A 90 10.76 -4.50 8.75
N GLU A 91 9.46 -4.66 8.47
CA GLU A 91 8.59 -5.57 9.20
C GLU A 91 9.08 -7.03 9.16
N CYS A 92 9.73 -7.46 8.08
CA CYS A 92 10.31 -8.80 8.02
C CYS A 92 11.50 -8.93 8.99
N LEU A 93 12.34 -7.89 9.12
CA LEU A 93 13.45 -7.87 10.08
C LEU A 93 12.92 -7.92 11.51
N GLU A 94 11.94 -7.07 11.85
CA GLU A 94 11.30 -7.09 13.17
C GLU A 94 10.72 -8.47 13.53
N LEU A 95 10.11 -9.15 12.56
CA LEU A 95 9.56 -10.49 12.75
C LEU A 95 10.65 -11.54 13.01
N ILE A 96 11.82 -11.40 12.37
CA ILE A 96 12.96 -12.30 12.55
C ILE A 96 13.58 -12.10 13.93
N ASP A 97 13.71 -10.86 14.36
CA ASP A 97 14.32 -10.48 15.62
C ASP A 97 13.41 -10.69 16.83
N THR A 98 12.11 -10.87 16.61
CA THR A 98 11.15 -11.14 17.69
C THR A 98 11.22 -12.59 18.12
N PRO A 99 11.66 -12.90 19.34
CA PRO A 99 11.75 -14.29 19.81
C PRO A 99 10.37 -14.92 19.92
N PRO A 100 10.20 -16.14 19.39
CA PRO A 100 8.90 -16.85 19.41
C PRO A 100 8.66 -17.53 20.77
N VAL A 101 8.66 -16.74 21.83
CA VAL A 101 8.46 -17.23 23.19
C VAL A 101 7.01 -17.03 23.63
N TYR A 102 6.40 -18.05 24.17
CA TYR A 102 5.11 -17.95 24.83
C TYR A 102 5.17 -18.53 26.25
N CYS A 103 4.39 -17.95 27.15
CA CYS A 103 4.23 -18.48 28.51
C CYS A 103 3.23 -19.64 28.50
N GLY A 104 3.67 -20.83 28.88
CA GLY A 104 2.79 -21.96 29.11
C GLY A 104 1.85 -21.71 30.31
N SER A 105 0.80 -22.52 30.43
CA SER A 105 -0.13 -22.47 31.58
C SER A 105 0.53 -22.74 32.95
N ASP A 106 1.73 -23.26 32.92
CA ASP A 106 2.60 -23.52 34.09
C ASP A 106 3.56 -22.36 34.41
N GLY A 107 3.45 -21.23 33.70
CA GLY A 107 4.29 -20.05 33.87
C GLY A 107 5.71 -20.17 33.29
N ASN A 108 6.05 -21.31 32.69
CA ASN A 108 7.35 -21.50 32.06
C ASN A 108 7.36 -20.97 30.61
N GLU A 109 8.46 -20.32 30.23
CA GLU A 109 8.68 -19.92 28.85
C GLU A 109 8.98 -21.14 27.97
N ARG A 110 8.24 -21.27 26.89
CA ARG A 110 8.41 -22.35 25.92
C ARG A 110 8.47 -21.78 24.51
N ILE A 111 9.23 -22.46 23.65
CA ILE A 111 9.30 -22.14 22.24
C ILE A 111 8.34 -23.07 21.48
N ASP A 112 7.38 -22.49 20.75
CA ASP A 112 6.45 -23.25 19.91
C ASP A 112 7.02 -23.48 18.50
N PRO A 113 7.36 -24.71 18.12
CA PRO A 113 7.87 -25.02 16.78
C PRO A 113 6.88 -24.66 15.67
N ALA A 114 5.57 -24.79 15.92
CA ALA A 114 4.54 -24.44 14.95
C ALA A 114 4.51 -22.91 14.70
N PHE A 115 4.68 -22.11 15.75
CA PHE A 115 4.78 -20.66 15.64
C PHE A 115 6.04 -20.23 14.88
N ILE A 116 7.19 -20.87 15.14
CA ILE A 116 8.45 -20.64 14.40
C ILE A 116 8.24 -20.89 12.90
N ASN A 117 7.67 -22.05 12.55
CA ASN A 117 7.42 -22.40 11.16
C ASN A 117 6.46 -21.41 10.47
N TRP A 118 5.42 -21.00 11.17
CA TRP A 118 4.48 -19.99 10.67
C TRP A 118 5.19 -18.66 10.42
N GLN A 119 6.01 -18.20 11.36
CA GLN A 119 6.78 -16.96 11.24
C GLN A 119 7.77 -17.02 10.07
N LYS A 120 8.53 -18.12 9.96
CA LYS A 120 9.44 -18.38 8.84
C LYS A 120 8.72 -18.33 7.49
N ASN A 121 7.62 -19.06 7.35
CA ASN A 121 6.83 -19.07 6.12
C ASN A 121 6.28 -17.66 5.78
N ARG A 122 5.90 -16.88 6.77
CA ARG A 122 5.42 -15.51 6.60
C ARG A 122 6.53 -14.60 6.04
N VAL A 123 7.73 -14.68 6.61
CA VAL A 123 8.90 -13.92 6.16
C VAL A 123 9.32 -14.34 4.75
N GLU A 124 9.50 -15.64 4.50
CA GLU A 124 9.88 -16.13 3.17
C GLU A 124 8.89 -15.75 2.08
N THR A 125 7.60 -15.83 2.37
CA THR A 125 6.56 -15.44 1.41
C THR A 125 6.61 -13.95 1.11
N ARG A 126 6.81 -13.10 2.14
CA ARG A 126 6.96 -11.66 1.94
C ARG A 126 8.19 -11.33 1.10
N PHE A 127 9.33 -11.94 1.37
CA PHE A 127 10.55 -11.78 0.56
C PHE A 127 10.35 -12.17 -0.90
N LYS A 128 9.72 -13.31 -1.15
CA LYS A 128 9.37 -13.76 -2.51
C LYS A 128 8.44 -12.76 -3.22
N MET A 129 7.53 -12.13 -2.48
CA MET A 129 6.67 -11.09 -3.04
C MET A 129 7.44 -9.80 -3.32
N LEU A 130 8.29 -9.34 -2.40
CA LEU A 130 9.11 -8.15 -2.57
C LEU A 130 10.03 -8.25 -3.79
N SER A 131 10.67 -9.40 -4.00
CA SER A 131 11.52 -9.63 -5.18
C SER A 131 10.76 -9.56 -6.51
N LYS A 132 9.46 -9.86 -6.49
CA LYS A 132 8.58 -9.75 -7.68
C LYS A 132 8.04 -8.34 -7.89
N PHE A 133 7.73 -7.61 -6.81
CA PHE A 133 7.19 -6.24 -6.89
C PHE A 133 8.26 -5.21 -7.21
N ASN A 134 9.45 -5.35 -6.65
CA ASN A 134 10.58 -4.47 -6.92
C ASN A 134 11.86 -5.28 -7.18
N PRO A 135 11.98 -5.91 -8.36
CA PRO A 135 13.12 -6.77 -8.71
C PRO A 135 14.44 -6.02 -8.78
N LYS A 136 14.41 -4.70 -9.04
CA LYS A 136 15.63 -3.88 -9.08
C LYS A 136 16.32 -3.79 -7.71
N ARG A 137 15.55 -3.84 -6.64
CA ARG A 137 16.03 -3.64 -5.27
C ARG A 137 16.14 -4.95 -4.48
N PHE A 138 15.14 -5.84 -4.62
CA PHE A 138 15.01 -7.08 -3.85
C PHE A 138 15.14 -8.35 -4.71
N GLY A 139 15.38 -8.20 -6.02
CA GLY A 139 15.58 -9.34 -6.92
C GLY A 139 16.99 -9.91 -6.82
N ASP A 140 17.13 -11.20 -7.06
CA ASP A 140 18.42 -11.85 -7.21
C ASP A 140 19.13 -11.25 -8.43
N LYS A 141 20.27 -10.65 -8.22
CA LYS A 141 21.12 -10.15 -9.29
C LYS A 141 21.85 -11.34 -9.89
N LEU A 142 21.34 -11.90 -10.96
CA LEU A 142 22.12 -12.78 -11.81
C LEU A 142 23.13 -11.92 -12.57
N GLY A 143 24.35 -11.87 -12.05
CA GLY A 143 25.47 -11.33 -12.80
C GLY A 143 25.82 -12.31 -13.92
N VAL A 144 25.23 -12.13 -15.10
CA VAL A 144 25.71 -12.82 -16.31
C VAL A 144 26.93 -12.04 -16.78
N GLU A 145 28.11 -12.42 -16.32
CA GLU A 145 29.36 -12.01 -16.94
C GLU A 145 29.46 -12.80 -18.25
N ALA A 146 29.01 -12.19 -19.33
CA ALA A 146 29.24 -12.72 -20.67
C ALA A 146 30.67 -12.34 -21.08
N GLU A 147 31.64 -13.16 -20.73
CA GLU A 147 32.96 -13.15 -21.38
C GLU A 147 32.80 -13.76 -22.77
N GLY A 148 32.58 -12.92 -23.76
CA GLY A 148 32.53 -13.35 -25.14
C GLY A 148 32.39 -12.17 -26.11
N ASN A 149 33.21 -12.12 -27.16
CA ASN A 149 33.04 -11.21 -28.26
C ASN A 149 31.76 -11.57 -29.01
N ILE A 150 30.71 -10.76 -28.87
CA ILE A 150 29.49 -10.90 -29.69
C ILE A 150 29.76 -10.27 -31.04
N ASN A 151 30.11 -11.10 -32.03
CA ASN A 151 30.16 -10.67 -33.43
C ASN A 151 28.74 -10.60 -33.99
N LEU A 152 28.18 -9.39 -34.03
CA LEU A 152 26.87 -9.12 -34.61
C LEU A 152 27.05 -8.95 -36.13
N THR A 153 26.82 -10.02 -36.88
CA THR A 153 26.76 -9.92 -38.35
C THR A 153 25.35 -9.55 -38.75
N ILE A 154 25.13 -8.27 -39.10
CA ILE A 154 23.86 -7.81 -39.64
C ILE A 154 23.87 -8.14 -41.14
N ALA A 155 23.22 -9.22 -41.56
CA ALA A 155 22.94 -9.50 -42.95
C ALA A 155 21.81 -8.58 -43.43
N THR A 156 22.15 -7.43 -43.98
CA THR A 156 21.22 -6.60 -44.74
C THR A 156 20.98 -7.27 -46.08
N GLY A 157 19.81 -7.93 -46.25
CA GLY A 157 19.43 -8.62 -47.48
C GLY A 157 19.11 -7.67 -48.65
N VAL A 158 19.98 -6.70 -48.92
CA VAL A 158 19.88 -5.86 -50.14
C VAL A 158 20.74 -6.50 -51.21
N PRO A 159 20.16 -7.02 -52.34
CA PRO A 159 20.97 -7.49 -53.46
C PRO A 159 21.74 -6.33 -54.04
N GLN A 160 23.05 -6.46 -54.13
CA GLN A 160 23.87 -5.52 -54.87
C GLN A 160 23.60 -5.74 -56.36
N ALA A 161 23.17 -4.66 -57.06
CA ALA A 161 22.97 -4.64 -58.51
C ALA A 161 24.30 -4.65 -59.25
#